data_8d7d044753b02a21be3452b77a996850
#
_entry.id   8d7d044753b02a21be3452b77a996850
#
_cell.length_a   1.000
_cell.length_b   1.000
_cell.length_c   1.000
_cell.angle_alpha   90.00
_cell.angle_beta   90.00
_cell.angle_gamma   90.00
#
_symmetry.space_group_name_H-M   'P 1'
#
loop_
_entity.id
_entity.type
_entity.pdbx_description
1 polymer ?
#
loop_
_entity_poly.entity_id
_entity_poly.type
_entity_poly.pdbx_seq_one_letter_code
_entity_poly.pdbx_strand_id
1 'polypeptide(L)'
;MKRIIIALAAAAALLTSCEEFQPVFTGKYDNPEAYAPFDPEESVTGTVLTIKELSQRFISKASEAGASEQLKTWCWEVSEDLWIKGRITTSDRSGNFYKSFYIQDDANGPGIEIKVGRTSLHNDYKVGQMVYISLDGLAVGEYGYKSGSYGGQGSVQLGLKDPQQIKYSTSYIEDQYIIDRHVFRCDVNDLQPIAPRKISALPGKNDCQATSDAVGALVTISGLKYADEAFTLVYLNGNEANDKSENRIFLTKDNADKVGAPGNWGVTTWAMSKSKFLEYLNSGIWDKAHVGGGADNFGELSKPEIKSQLQGNANAYSVSQYFTGAGGTVQIRTSGYSKFADLQIAPEVLNGSKTITVTGILTMYQGGVQLILRDQDDVVVE
;
A
#
# COMPACT_ATOMS: atom_id res chain seq x y z
N MET A 1 -30.47 17.62 -58.70
CA MET A 1 -31.27 16.76 -57.80
C MET A 1 -30.61 15.43 -57.47
N LYS A 2 -30.11 14.60 -58.39
CA LYS A 2 -29.46 13.29 -58.10
C LYS A 2 -28.23 13.41 -57.17
N ARG A 3 -27.39 14.46 -57.29
CA ARG A 3 -26.21 14.65 -56.41
C ARG A 3 -26.55 15.04 -54.99
N ILE A 4 -27.67 15.73 -54.75
CA ILE A 4 -28.14 16.12 -53.41
C ILE A 4 -28.73 14.91 -52.70
N ILE A 5 -29.42 14.02 -53.42
CA ILE A 5 -29.99 12.79 -52.87
C ILE A 5 -28.88 11.82 -52.42
N ILE A 6 -27.78 11.73 -53.20
CA ILE A 6 -26.62 10.89 -52.82
C ILE A 6 -25.91 11.45 -51.58
N ALA A 7 -25.76 12.76 -51.47
CA ALA A 7 -25.14 13.38 -50.29
C ALA A 7 -26.01 13.23 -49.03
N LEU A 8 -27.33 13.31 -49.13
CA LEU A 8 -28.26 13.06 -48.04
C LEU A 8 -28.29 11.58 -47.62
N ALA A 9 -28.19 10.64 -48.56
CA ALA A 9 -28.11 9.22 -48.25
C ALA A 9 -26.78 8.86 -47.58
N ALA A 10 -25.65 9.47 -47.97
CA ALA A 10 -24.35 9.29 -47.33
C ALA A 10 -24.30 9.90 -45.92
N ALA A 11 -24.96 11.05 -45.71
CA ALA A 11 -25.08 11.65 -44.40
C ALA A 11 -26.01 10.84 -43.46
N ALA A 12 -27.08 10.26 -43.97
CA ALA A 12 -27.94 9.35 -43.20
C ALA A 12 -27.21 8.04 -42.83
N ALA A 13 -26.38 7.49 -43.73
CA ALA A 13 -25.57 6.30 -43.46
C ALA A 13 -24.47 6.57 -42.39
N LEU A 14 -23.97 7.82 -42.28
CA LEU A 14 -23.04 8.22 -41.24
C LEU A 14 -23.72 8.44 -39.88
N LEU A 15 -24.99 8.71 -39.86
CA LEU A 15 -25.80 8.87 -38.64
C LEU A 15 -26.31 7.53 -38.08
N THR A 16 -26.40 6.49 -38.91
CA THR A 16 -26.76 5.13 -38.47
C THR A 16 -25.54 4.27 -38.09
N SER A 17 -24.34 4.76 -38.28
CA SER A 17 -23.12 4.07 -37.82
C SER A 17 -22.77 4.38 -36.37
N CYS A 18 -23.57 5.17 -35.66
CA CYS A 18 -23.69 5.13 -34.20
C CYS A 18 -24.70 4.04 -33.83
N GLU A 19 -24.53 2.83 -34.30
CA GLU A 19 -24.99 1.69 -33.52
C GLU A 19 -24.27 1.82 -32.17
N GLU A 20 -25.07 1.79 -31.11
CA GLU A 20 -24.59 1.80 -29.75
C GLU A 20 -23.32 0.97 -29.68
N PHE A 21 -22.22 1.62 -29.31
CA PHE A 21 -21.00 0.92 -28.95
C PHE A 21 -21.39 0.03 -27.78
N GLN A 22 -21.87 -1.15 -28.10
CA GLN A 22 -22.04 -2.18 -27.09
C GLN A 22 -20.63 -2.53 -26.66
N PRO A 23 -20.25 -2.21 -25.42
CA PRO A 23 -18.95 -2.61 -24.93
C PRO A 23 -18.85 -4.11 -25.14
N VAL A 24 -17.75 -4.56 -25.72
CA VAL A 24 -17.46 -5.99 -26.00
C VAL A 24 -17.44 -6.82 -24.71
N PHE A 25 -17.65 -6.19 -23.56
CA PHE A 25 -17.82 -6.79 -22.26
C PHE A 25 -19.30 -7.00 -21.92
N THR A 26 -19.99 -7.80 -22.73
CA THR A 26 -21.17 -8.54 -22.26
C THR A 26 -20.66 -9.68 -21.38
N GLY A 27 -20.38 -9.40 -20.18
CA GLY A 27 -19.90 -10.39 -19.26
C GLY A 27 -20.57 -10.20 -17.91
N LYS A 28 -19.84 -10.42 -16.90
CA LYS A 28 -20.19 -10.27 -15.49
C LYS A 28 -20.93 -8.95 -15.19
N TYR A 29 -20.64 -7.88 -15.94
CA TYR A 29 -21.23 -6.54 -15.71
C TYR A 29 -22.66 -6.39 -16.23
N ASP A 30 -23.10 -7.22 -17.18
CA ASP A 30 -24.47 -7.21 -17.71
C ASP A 30 -25.34 -8.36 -17.17
N ASN A 31 -24.75 -9.23 -16.35
CA ASN A 31 -25.45 -10.34 -15.71
C ASN A 31 -25.76 -9.98 -14.25
N PRO A 32 -26.99 -9.70 -13.87
CA PRO A 32 -27.38 -9.43 -12.48
C PRO A 32 -26.96 -10.54 -11.51
N GLU A 33 -26.94 -11.80 -11.95
CA GLU A 33 -26.51 -12.94 -11.12
C GLU A 33 -25.02 -12.91 -10.82
N ALA A 34 -24.18 -12.34 -11.69
CA ALA A 34 -22.76 -12.17 -11.45
C ALA A 34 -22.45 -11.15 -10.33
N TYR A 35 -23.42 -10.36 -9.96
CA TYR A 35 -23.36 -9.37 -8.88
C TYR A 35 -24.28 -9.72 -7.71
N ALA A 36 -24.91 -10.90 -7.73
CA ALA A 36 -25.64 -11.34 -6.56
C ALA A 36 -24.72 -11.31 -5.32
N PRO A 37 -25.18 -10.73 -4.22
CA PRO A 37 -24.41 -10.75 -2.98
C PRO A 37 -24.08 -12.20 -2.59
N PHE A 38 -22.85 -12.41 -2.13
CA PHE A 38 -22.44 -13.72 -1.62
C PHE A 38 -23.23 -14.08 -0.39
N ASP A 39 -23.87 -15.25 -0.40
CA ASP A 39 -24.54 -15.83 0.74
C ASP A 39 -23.61 -16.82 1.46
N PRO A 40 -23.07 -16.43 2.63
CA PRO A 40 -22.13 -17.29 3.34
C PRO A 40 -22.80 -18.52 3.97
N GLU A 41 -24.10 -18.50 4.28
CA GLU A 41 -24.79 -19.62 4.91
C GLU A 41 -24.94 -20.80 3.93
N GLU A 42 -25.11 -20.49 2.65
CA GLU A 42 -25.24 -21.52 1.60
C GLU A 42 -23.89 -21.94 1.01
N SER A 43 -22.88 -21.04 1.01
CA SER A 43 -21.69 -21.19 0.16
C SER A 43 -20.41 -21.54 0.91
N VAL A 44 -20.31 -21.23 2.22
CA VAL A 44 -19.11 -21.53 3.01
C VAL A 44 -19.17 -22.96 3.49
N THR A 45 -18.29 -23.81 2.96
CA THR A 45 -18.24 -25.25 3.28
C THR A 45 -17.19 -25.57 4.33
N GLY A 46 -16.16 -24.73 4.44
CA GLY A 46 -15.00 -24.97 5.30
C GLY A 46 -15.02 -24.24 6.64
N THR A 47 -13.88 -24.26 7.29
CA THR A 47 -13.69 -23.58 8.57
C THR A 47 -13.39 -22.09 8.36
N VAL A 48 -14.21 -21.22 8.95
CA VAL A 48 -13.93 -19.77 8.96
C VAL A 48 -13.02 -19.45 10.15
N LEU A 49 -11.82 -18.98 9.84
CA LEU A 49 -10.83 -18.51 10.81
C LEU A 49 -10.98 -17.00 11.03
N THR A 50 -10.63 -16.54 12.22
CA THR A 50 -10.30 -15.13 12.43
C THR A 50 -8.96 -14.81 11.76
N ILE A 51 -8.72 -13.53 11.47
CA ILE A 51 -7.44 -13.06 10.91
C ILE A 51 -6.29 -13.39 11.86
N LYS A 52 -6.53 -13.31 13.16
CA LYS A 52 -5.55 -13.70 14.19
C LYS A 52 -5.21 -15.18 14.14
N GLU A 53 -6.21 -16.06 14.09
CA GLU A 53 -6.02 -17.52 13.98
C GLU A 53 -5.27 -17.89 12.69
N LEU A 54 -5.62 -17.27 11.55
CA LEU A 54 -4.89 -17.46 10.30
C LEU A 54 -3.42 -17.12 10.46
N SER A 55 -3.12 -15.96 11.07
CA SER A 55 -1.75 -15.50 11.30
C SER A 55 -1.00 -16.41 12.27
N GLN A 56 -1.64 -16.91 13.31
CA GLN A 56 -1.06 -17.89 14.23
C GLN A 56 -0.75 -19.22 13.53
N ARG A 57 -1.65 -19.70 12.68
CA ARG A 57 -1.41 -20.91 11.86
C ARG A 57 -0.23 -20.70 10.91
N PHE A 58 -0.14 -19.53 10.26
CA PHE A 58 1.01 -19.19 9.40
C PHE A 58 2.34 -19.31 10.15
N ILE A 59 2.44 -18.72 11.35
CA ILE A 59 3.65 -18.82 12.18
C ILE A 59 3.96 -20.26 12.59
N SER A 60 2.93 -21.04 12.96
CA SER A 60 3.10 -22.47 13.28
C SER A 60 3.59 -23.26 12.07
N LYS A 61 3.00 -23.07 10.90
CA LYS A 61 3.42 -23.73 9.65
C LYS A 61 4.87 -23.36 9.26
N ALA A 62 5.28 -22.10 9.47
CA ALA A 62 6.66 -21.67 9.25
C ALA A 62 7.62 -22.40 10.22
N SER A 63 7.26 -22.55 11.47
CA SER A 63 8.05 -23.29 12.46
C SER A 63 8.15 -24.76 12.12
N GLU A 64 7.05 -25.41 11.75
CA GLU A 64 7.01 -26.83 11.30
C GLU A 64 7.90 -27.07 10.07
N ALA A 65 7.95 -26.08 9.15
CA ALA A 65 8.79 -26.13 7.95
C ALA A 65 10.26 -25.74 8.20
N GLY A 66 10.64 -25.32 9.41
CA GLY A 66 11.97 -24.78 9.71
C GLY A 66 12.27 -23.44 9.02
N ALA A 67 11.21 -22.68 8.68
CA ALA A 67 11.29 -21.46 7.89
C ALA A 67 11.11 -20.17 8.70
N SER A 68 11.10 -20.22 10.04
CA SER A 68 10.85 -19.07 10.91
C SER A 68 11.79 -17.87 10.68
N GLU A 69 13.01 -18.12 10.19
CA GLU A 69 13.99 -17.08 9.84
C GLU A 69 13.96 -16.71 8.34
N GLN A 70 13.02 -17.26 7.58
CA GLN A 70 12.90 -17.11 6.12
C GLN A 70 11.60 -16.45 5.67
N LEU A 71 10.83 -15.86 6.59
CA LEU A 71 9.48 -15.33 6.34
C LEU A 71 9.43 -14.25 5.23
N LYS A 72 10.58 -13.63 4.94
CA LYS A 72 10.70 -12.69 3.82
C LYS A 72 10.34 -13.32 2.46
N THR A 73 10.67 -14.60 2.27
CA THR A 73 10.49 -15.29 0.98
C THR A 73 9.66 -16.56 1.10
N TRP A 74 9.51 -17.09 2.30
CA TRP A 74 8.68 -18.27 2.55
C TRP A 74 7.21 -17.89 2.69
N CYS A 75 6.30 -18.71 2.17
CA CYS A 75 4.86 -18.61 2.38
C CYS A 75 4.25 -19.97 2.68
N TRP A 76 3.12 -19.97 3.35
CA TRP A 76 2.27 -21.14 3.50
C TRP A 76 1.24 -21.17 2.37
N GLU A 77 1.35 -22.14 1.46
CA GLU A 77 0.32 -22.46 0.47
C GLU A 77 -0.78 -23.24 1.17
N VAL A 78 -1.96 -22.66 1.24
CA VAL A 78 -3.11 -23.29 1.91
C VAL A 78 -3.69 -24.36 0.99
N SER A 79 -3.92 -25.55 1.54
CA SER A 79 -4.51 -26.70 0.84
C SER A 79 -5.70 -27.29 1.60
N GLU A 80 -6.13 -26.61 2.64
CA GLU A 80 -7.30 -26.96 3.44
C GLU A 80 -8.49 -26.06 3.08
N ASP A 81 -9.72 -26.56 3.20
CA ASP A 81 -10.93 -25.75 3.05
C ASP A 81 -11.09 -24.78 4.23
N LEU A 82 -10.31 -23.72 4.16
CA LEU A 82 -10.28 -22.65 5.15
C LEU A 82 -10.78 -21.34 4.52
N TRP A 83 -11.41 -20.54 5.35
CA TRP A 83 -11.95 -19.25 4.99
C TRP A 83 -11.56 -18.19 6.00
N ILE A 84 -11.49 -16.96 5.57
CA ILE A 84 -11.54 -15.79 6.43
C ILE A 84 -12.65 -14.86 5.96
N LYS A 85 -13.07 -13.96 6.85
CA LYS A 85 -13.99 -12.89 6.51
C LYS A 85 -13.56 -11.58 7.18
N GLY A 86 -14.04 -10.47 6.66
CA GLY A 86 -13.82 -9.17 7.29
C GLY A 86 -14.45 -8.05 6.51
N ARG A 87 -14.58 -6.89 7.15
CA ARG A 87 -15.03 -5.67 6.51
C ARG A 87 -13.84 -4.92 5.93
N ILE A 88 -13.99 -4.42 4.73
CA ILE A 88 -12.96 -3.65 4.04
C ILE A 88 -12.74 -2.32 4.78
N THR A 89 -11.49 -2.03 5.11
CA THR A 89 -11.10 -0.82 5.87
C THR A 89 -10.41 0.24 5.02
N THR A 90 -10.00 -0.10 3.79
CA THR A 90 -9.24 0.79 2.91
C THR A 90 -9.85 0.92 1.52
N SER A 91 -9.42 1.94 0.80
CA SER A 91 -9.80 2.20 -0.59
C SER A 91 -8.58 2.67 -1.37
N ASP A 92 -8.45 2.21 -2.61
CA ASP A 92 -7.39 2.67 -3.53
C ASP A 92 -7.74 4.01 -4.21
N ARG A 93 -8.89 4.63 -3.87
CA ARG A 93 -9.38 5.87 -4.50
C ARG A 93 -8.42 7.05 -4.31
N SER A 94 -7.76 7.12 -3.18
CA SER A 94 -6.77 8.17 -2.88
C SER A 94 -5.41 7.93 -3.54
N GLY A 95 -5.13 6.70 -4.01
CA GLY A 95 -3.88 6.31 -4.63
C GLY A 95 -2.75 5.95 -3.64
N ASN A 96 -3.04 5.88 -2.34
CA ASN A 96 -2.05 5.45 -1.34
C ASN A 96 -2.03 3.93 -1.15
N PHE A 97 -3.11 3.23 -1.47
CA PHE A 97 -3.18 1.78 -1.61
C PHE A 97 -3.13 1.42 -3.10
N TYR A 98 -2.48 0.32 -3.44
CA TYR A 98 -2.31 -0.08 -4.83
C TYR A 98 -2.47 -1.59 -4.99
N LYS A 99 -3.44 -1.99 -5.82
CA LYS A 99 -3.74 -3.38 -6.16
C LYS A 99 -4.08 -4.26 -4.95
N SER A 100 -4.44 -3.67 -3.83
CA SER A 100 -4.80 -4.38 -2.60
C SER A 100 -5.79 -3.59 -1.77
N PHE A 101 -6.42 -4.26 -0.84
CA PHE A 101 -7.19 -3.64 0.24
C PHE A 101 -6.95 -4.39 1.54
N TYR A 102 -7.26 -3.74 2.67
CA TYR A 102 -7.23 -4.36 4.00
C TYR A 102 -8.63 -4.73 4.43
N ILE A 103 -8.73 -5.87 5.10
CA ILE A 103 -9.94 -6.29 5.82
C ILE A 103 -9.65 -6.47 7.30
N GLN A 104 -10.69 -6.34 8.11
CA GLN A 104 -10.66 -6.55 9.55
C GLN A 104 -11.93 -7.30 9.95
N ASP A 105 -11.79 -8.38 10.70
CA ASP A 105 -12.91 -9.24 11.11
C ASP A 105 -13.60 -8.72 12.38
N ASP A 106 -12.89 -8.00 13.21
CA ASP A 106 -13.38 -7.37 14.45
C ASP A 106 -12.73 -6.00 14.65
N ALA A 107 -13.48 -5.05 15.21
CA ALA A 107 -12.98 -3.70 15.50
C ALA A 107 -11.78 -3.70 16.49
N ASN A 108 -11.66 -4.73 17.30
CA ASN A 108 -10.59 -4.92 18.26
C ASN A 108 -9.54 -5.96 17.82
N GLY A 109 -9.75 -6.64 16.71
CA GLY A 109 -8.84 -7.63 16.13
C GLY A 109 -7.83 -7.01 15.16
N PRO A 110 -6.84 -7.81 14.70
CA PRO A 110 -5.92 -7.38 13.67
C PRO A 110 -6.62 -7.30 12.30
N GLY A 111 -5.96 -6.64 11.34
CA GLY A 111 -6.37 -6.68 9.95
C GLY A 111 -5.35 -7.39 9.07
N ILE A 112 -5.71 -7.65 7.82
CA ILE A 112 -4.84 -8.31 6.86
C ILE A 112 -4.96 -7.67 5.47
N GLU A 113 -3.85 -7.58 4.76
CA GLU A 113 -3.82 -7.14 3.37
C GLU A 113 -4.19 -8.28 2.43
N ILE A 114 -5.12 -8.00 1.51
CA ILE A 114 -5.54 -8.89 0.44
C ILE A 114 -5.00 -8.34 -0.88
N LYS A 115 -4.09 -9.07 -1.51
CA LYS A 115 -3.36 -8.65 -2.73
C LYS A 115 -4.16 -9.02 -3.99
N VAL A 116 -5.19 -8.26 -4.30
CA VAL A 116 -6.15 -8.57 -5.38
C VAL A 116 -5.57 -8.34 -6.78
N GLY A 117 -4.51 -7.53 -6.94
CA GLY A 117 -3.83 -7.37 -8.22
C GLY A 117 -4.55 -6.50 -9.25
N ARG A 118 -5.67 -5.88 -8.92
CA ARG A 118 -6.43 -4.98 -9.80
C ARG A 118 -6.30 -3.52 -9.35
N THR A 119 -6.46 -2.61 -10.28
CA THR A 119 -6.55 -1.17 -10.02
C THR A 119 -8.02 -0.74 -9.97
N SER A 120 -8.27 0.42 -9.35
CA SER A 120 -9.62 0.97 -9.18
C SER A 120 -10.57 0.04 -8.40
N LEU A 121 -10.01 -0.68 -7.44
CA LEU A 121 -10.74 -1.63 -6.59
C LEU A 121 -11.93 -0.99 -5.86
N HIS A 122 -11.88 0.33 -5.61
CA HIS A 122 -12.96 1.08 -5.00
C HIS A 122 -14.27 1.07 -5.81
N ASN A 123 -14.24 0.70 -7.09
CA ASN A 123 -15.45 0.52 -7.90
C ASN A 123 -16.19 -0.75 -7.51
N ASP A 124 -15.47 -1.80 -7.14
CA ASP A 124 -16.00 -3.13 -6.86
C ASP A 124 -16.08 -3.44 -5.35
N TYR A 125 -15.16 -2.92 -4.57
CA TYR A 125 -14.98 -3.21 -3.15
C TYR A 125 -15.18 -1.92 -2.34
N LYS A 126 -16.23 -1.87 -1.50
CA LYS A 126 -16.60 -0.67 -0.74
C LYS A 126 -16.07 -0.75 0.69
N VAL A 127 -15.60 0.36 1.22
CA VAL A 127 -15.25 0.45 2.64
C VAL A 127 -16.46 0.11 3.50
N GLY A 128 -16.30 -0.77 4.46
CA GLY A 128 -17.37 -1.30 5.30
C GLY A 128 -18.10 -2.51 4.71
N GLN A 129 -17.87 -2.86 3.44
CA GLN A 129 -18.45 -4.06 2.83
C GLN A 129 -17.83 -5.32 3.43
N MET A 130 -18.65 -6.30 3.79
CA MET A 130 -18.20 -7.62 4.21
C MET A 130 -17.73 -8.40 2.98
N VAL A 131 -16.58 -9.06 3.12
CA VAL A 131 -16.05 -10.01 2.15
C VAL A 131 -15.70 -11.32 2.84
N TYR A 132 -15.88 -12.42 2.12
CA TYR A 132 -15.40 -13.75 2.50
C TYR A 132 -14.30 -14.15 1.52
N ILE A 133 -13.28 -14.82 2.02
CA ILE A 133 -12.14 -15.24 1.20
C ILE A 133 -11.90 -16.72 1.44
N SER A 134 -12.02 -17.50 0.37
CA SER A 134 -11.63 -18.92 0.33
C SER A 134 -10.12 -18.99 0.19
N LEU A 135 -9.45 -19.71 1.07
CA LEU A 135 -8.00 -19.75 1.17
C LEU A 135 -7.35 -20.89 0.39
N ASP A 136 -8.08 -21.97 0.07
CA ASP A 136 -7.54 -23.13 -0.62
C ASP A 136 -6.93 -22.75 -1.97
N GLY A 137 -5.62 -22.99 -2.15
CA GLY A 137 -4.85 -22.56 -3.32
C GLY A 137 -4.24 -21.15 -3.22
N LEU A 138 -4.55 -20.37 -2.19
CA LEU A 138 -3.89 -19.10 -1.91
C LEU A 138 -2.65 -19.29 -1.01
N ALA A 139 -1.85 -18.24 -0.90
CA ALA A 139 -0.66 -18.22 -0.07
C ALA A 139 -0.74 -17.14 1.01
N VAL A 140 -0.41 -17.51 2.23
CA VAL A 140 -0.19 -16.61 3.36
C VAL A 140 1.31 -16.39 3.50
N GLY A 141 1.73 -15.15 3.54
CA GLY A 141 3.13 -14.78 3.69
C GLY A 141 3.30 -13.50 4.50
N GLU A 142 4.52 -13.08 4.69
CA GLU A 142 4.83 -11.88 5.47
C GLU A 142 5.64 -10.88 4.62
N TYR A 143 5.15 -9.64 4.57
CA TYR A 143 5.86 -8.53 3.93
C TYR A 143 6.65 -7.73 4.96
N GLY A 144 7.90 -7.45 4.62
CA GLY A 144 8.75 -6.61 5.45
C GLY A 144 9.46 -7.36 6.58
N TYR A 145 9.43 -8.70 6.63
CA TYR A 145 10.24 -9.46 7.59
C TYR A 145 11.74 -9.27 7.34
N LYS A 146 12.49 -9.14 8.42
CA LYS A 146 13.95 -9.16 8.39
C LYS A 146 14.48 -9.96 9.57
N SER A 147 15.29 -10.99 9.28
CA SER A 147 15.93 -11.81 10.30
C SER A 147 17.05 -11.09 11.03
N GLY A 148 17.45 -11.64 12.18
CA GLY A 148 18.60 -11.18 12.97
C GLY A 148 18.28 -10.11 14.00
N SER A 149 19.30 -9.74 14.79
CA SER A 149 19.16 -8.85 15.96
C SER A 149 18.67 -7.42 15.63
N TYR A 150 18.97 -6.94 14.42
CA TYR A 150 18.55 -5.65 13.89
C TYR A 150 17.31 -5.75 12.99
N GLY A 151 16.68 -6.92 12.94
CA GLY A 151 15.46 -7.17 12.21
C GLY A 151 14.25 -7.30 13.13
N GLY A 152 13.14 -7.69 12.55
CA GLY A 152 11.88 -7.94 13.22
C GLY A 152 10.79 -8.36 12.27
N GLN A 153 9.59 -8.47 12.82
CA GLN A 153 8.41 -8.90 12.06
C GLN A 153 7.99 -7.85 11.02
N GLY A 154 7.32 -8.33 10.01
CA GLY A 154 6.59 -7.54 9.04
C GLY A 154 5.09 -7.64 9.26
N SER A 155 4.32 -7.56 8.18
CA SER A 155 2.87 -7.73 8.21
C SER A 155 2.45 -8.94 7.40
N VAL A 156 1.64 -9.80 7.99
CA VAL A 156 1.05 -10.97 7.30
C VAL A 156 0.09 -10.46 6.22
N GLN A 157 0.16 -11.06 5.04
CA GLN A 157 -0.64 -10.73 3.87
C GLN A 157 -1.08 -11.98 3.12
N LEU A 158 -2.16 -11.85 2.35
CA LEU A 158 -2.73 -12.92 1.54
C LEU A 158 -2.60 -12.59 0.05
N GLY A 159 -2.18 -13.57 -0.73
CA GLY A 159 -2.05 -13.46 -2.19
C GLY A 159 -1.81 -14.83 -2.83
N LEU A 160 -1.09 -14.84 -3.93
CA LEU A 160 -0.52 -16.06 -4.50
C LEU A 160 0.94 -16.21 -4.05
N LYS A 161 1.46 -17.42 -4.12
CA LYS A 161 2.89 -17.65 -3.93
C LYS A 161 3.69 -16.85 -4.97
N ASP A 162 4.71 -16.13 -4.51
CA ASP A 162 5.63 -15.46 -5.44
C ASP A 162 6.44 -16.52 -6.20
N PRO A 163 6.39 -16.54 -7.53
CA PRO A 163 7.02 -17.61 -8.31
C PRO A 163 8.56 -17.62 -8.21
N GLN A 164 9.16 -16.49 -7.85
CA GLN A 164 10.61 -16.37 -7.71
C GLN A 164 11.08 -16.61 -6.27
N GLN A 165 10.28 -16.22 -5.27
CA GLN A 165 10.60 -16.31 -3.84
C GLN A 165 12.00 -15.75 -3.47
N ILE A 166 12.45 -14.73 -4.21
CA ILE A 166 13.76 -14.07 -3.98
C ILE A 166 13.59 -12.83 -3.12
N LYS A 167 12.56 -12.03 -3.41
CA LYS A 167 12.33 -10.73 -2.77
C LYS A 167 11.09 -10.72 -1.90
N TYR A 168 10.06 -11.45 -2.30
CA TYR A 168 8.76 -11.51 -1.64
C TYR A 168 8.31 -12.97 -1.43
N SER A 169 7.49 -13.18 -0.42
CA SER A 169 6.85 -14.47 -0.15
C SER A 169 5.59 -14.65 -1.01
N THR A 170 4.84 -13.57 -1.23
CA THR A 170 3.58 -13.59 -1.97
C THR A 170 3.54 -12.55 -3.08
N SER A 171 2.81 -12.86 -4.14
CA SER A 171 2.48 -11.99 -5.28
C SER A 171 1.00 -11.62 -5.31
N TYR A 172 0.59 -10.81 -6.26
CA TYR A 172 -0.80 -10.41 -6.47
C TYR A 172 -1.61 -11.49 -7.17
N ILE A 173 -2.91 -11.56 -6.83
CA ILE A 173 -3.91 -12.35 -7.56
C ILE A 173 -4.35 -11.51 -8.76
N GLU A 174 -3.67 -11.65 -9.90
CA GLU A 174 -3.91 -10.78 -11.07
C GLU A 174 -5.00 -11.30 -12.01
N ASP A 175 -5.27 -12.62 -11.99
CA ASP A 175 -6.26 -13.25 -12.82
C ASP A 175 -7.67 -13.07 -12.23
N GLN A 176 -8.61 -12.53 -13.02
CA GLN A 176 -9.98 -12.29 -12.60
C GLN A 176 -10.71 -13.59 -12.24
N TYR A 177 -10.45 -14.67 -12.97
CA TYR A 177 -11.05 -15.98 -12.69
C TYR A 177 -10.64 -16.48 -11.31
N ILE A 178 -9.39 -16.27 -10.90
CA ILE A 178 -8.91 -16.65 -9.57
C ILE A 178 -9.55 -15.72 -8.53
N ILE A 179 -9.57 -14.40 -8.76
CA ILE A 179 -10.22 -13.45 -7.85
C ILE A 179 -11.68 -13.86 -7.57
N ASP A 180 -12.44 -14.18 -8.62
CA ASP A 180 -13.85 -14.52 -8.52
C ASP A 180 -14.12 -15.84 -7.77
N ARG A 181 -13.12 -16.72 -7.67
CA ARG A 181 -13.21 -18.00 -6.92
C ARG A 181 -12.75 -17.88 -5.48
N HIS A 182 -12.11 -16.78 -5.13
CA HIS A 182 -11.54 -16.64 -3.79
C HIS A 182 -12.07 -15.44 -3.02
N VAL A 183 -12.41 -14.33 -3.68
CA VAL A 183 -12.82 -13.09 -3.01
C VAL A 183 -14.30 -12.80 -3.28
N PHE A 184 -15.13 -13.13 -2.31
CA PHE A 184 -16.58 -13.06 -2.41
C PHE A 184 -17.12 -11.83 -1.68
N ARG A 185 -17.94 -11.02 -2.36
CA ARG A 185 -18.51 -9.78 -1.84
C ARG A 185 -19.93 -10.02 -1.32
N CYS A 186 -20.19 -9.66 -0.07
CA CYS A 186 -21.55 -9.61 0.46
C CYS A 186 -22.28 -8.34 -0.01
N ASP A 187 -23.51 -8.16 0.46
CA ASP A 187 -24.38 -7.07 0.01
C ASP A 187 -23.72 -5.69 0.19
N VAL A 188 -23.67 -4.95 -0.90
CA VAL A 188 -23.17 -3.57 -0.94
C VAL A 188 -24.10 -2.58 -0.21
N ASN A 189 -25.33 -2.98 0.09
CA ASN A 189 -26.26 -2.17 0.89
C ASN A 189 -26.05 -2.35 2.40
N ASP A 190 -25.26 -3.33 2.83
CA ASP A 190 -24.85 -3.55 4.23
C ASP A 190 -23.42 -3.06 4.49
N LEU A 191 -23.20 -1.75 4.31
CA LEU A 191 -21.92 -1.14 4.61
C LEU A 191 -21.84 -0.76 6.09
N GLN A 192 -20.90 -1.38 6.81
CA GLN A 192 -20.62 -1.07 8.21
C GLN A 192 -19.12 -0.80 8.37
N PRO A 193 -18.66 0.45 8.20
CA PRO A 193 -17.25 0.79 8.37
C PRO A 193 -16.76 0.49 9.79
N ILE A 194 -15.60 -0.14 9.88
CA ILE A 194 -14.91 -0.38 11.16
C ILE A 194 -14.50 0.97 11.75
N ALA A 195 -14.86 1.20 13.01
CA ALA A 195 -14.38 2.37 13.75
C ALA A 195 -12.89 2.22 14.08
N PRO A 196 -12.08 3.27 13.87
CA PRO A 196 -10.65 3.20 14.18
C PRO A 196 -10.43 2.99 15.70
N ARG A 197 -9.56 2.04 16.03
CA ARG A 197 -9.19 1.76 17.42
C ARG A 197 -8.15 2.77 17.88
N LYS A 198 -8.40 3.44 19.01
CA LYS A 198 -7.41 4.29 19.67
C LYS A 198 -6.35 3.42 20.33
N ILE A 199 -5.09 3.67 20.04
CA ILE A 199 -3.96 3.01 20.66
C ILE A 199 -3.05 4.03 21.34
N SER A 200 -2.52 3.67 22.52
CA SER A 200 -1.58 4.47 23.31
C SER A 200 -0.21 3.81 23.45
N ALA A 201 -0.05 2.62 22.93
CA ALA A 201 1.21 1.90 22.89
C ALA A 201 1.38 1.23 21.51
N LEU A 202 2.60 1.32 20.96
CA LEU A 202 2.95 0.70 19.69
C LEU A 202 3.28 -0.77 19.88
N PRO A 203 3.05 -1.62 18.85
CA PRO A 203 3.58 -2.98 18.80
C PRO A 203 5.11 -2.99 18.93
N GLY A 204 5.65 -4.05 19.54
CA GLY A 204 7.07 -4.30 19.59
C GLY A 204 7.61 -4.86 18.27
N LYS A 205 8.93 -4.85 18.09
CA LYS A 205 9.58 -5.29 16.84
C LYS A 205 9.31 -6.75 16.44
N ASN A 206 8.89 -7.57 17.38
CA ASN A 206 8.58 -8.99 17.16
C ASN A 206 7.06 -9.25 17.05
N ASP A 207 6.24 -8.19 17.00
CA ASP A 207 4.81 -8.33 16.86
C ASP A 207 4.38 -8.35 15.38
N CYS A 208 3.41 -9.22 15.11
CA CYS A 208 2.66 -9.29 13.87
C CYS A 208 1.17 -9.53 14.19
N GLN A 209 0.34 -9.80 13.22
CA GLN A 209 -1.09 -10.07 13.44
C GLN A 209 -1.37 -11.27 14.36
N ALA A 210 -0.42 -12.21 14.47
CA ALA A 210 -0.53 -13.36 15.37
C ALA A 210 -0.46 -12.98 16.85
N THR A 211 0.25 -11.90 17.20
CA THR A 211 0.57 -11.49 18.58
C THR A 211 0.01 -10.14 18.97
N SER A 212 -0.29 -9.27 17.99
CA SER A 212 -0.81 -7.92 18.23
C SER A 212 -2.07 -7.64 17.41
N ASP A 213 -3.12 -7.26 18.09
CA ASP A 213 -4.38 -6.88 17.46
C ASP A 213 -4.32 -5.50 16.77
N ALA A 214 -3.23 -4.75 16.94
CA ALA A 214 -3.04 -3.47 16.27
C ALA A 214 -2.49 -3.61 14.85
N VAL A 215 -1.80 -4.71 14.54
CA VAL A 215 -1.14 -4.91 13.24
C VAL A 215 -2.17 -5.23 12.16
N GLY A 216 -2.10 -4.51 11.05
CA GLY A 216 -3.08 -4.56 9.95
C GLY A 216 -4.39 -3.85 10.24
N ALA A 217 -4.63 -3.43 11.48
CA ALA A 217 -5.87 -2.79 11.91
C ALA A 217 -5.94 -1.31 11.56
N LEU A 218 -7.16 -0.81 11.43
CA LEU A 218 -7.45 0.61 11.38
C LEU A 218 -7.33 1.21 12.78
N VAL A 219 -6.35 2.08 12.98
CA VAL A 219 -6.04 2.66 14.30
C VAL A 219 -6.00 4.18 14.25
N THR A 220 -6.16 4.81 15.42
CA THR A 220 -5.91 6.23 15.65
C THR A 220 -4.84 6.38 16.72
N ILE A 221 -3.83 7.20 16.45
CA ILE A 221 -2.75 7.56 17.39
C ILE A 221 -2.76 9.08 17.55
N SER A 222 -2.92 9.56 18.77
CA SER A 222 -2.96 11.00 19.10
C SER A 222 -1.63 11.48 19.67
N GLY A 223 -1.40 12.80 19.59
CA GLY A 223 -0.26 13.46 20.20
C GLY A 223 1.08 13.10 19.56
N LEU A 224 1.09 12.76 18.28
CA LEU A 224 2.32 12.48 17.55
C LEU A 224 3.08 13.77 17.27
N LYS A 225 4.35 13.81 17.69
CA LYS A 225 5.27 14.93 17.50
C LYS A 225 6.22 14.63 16.33
N TYR A 226 6.41 15.58 15.46
CA TYR A 226 7.34 15.45 14.33
C TYR A 226 8.78 15.20 14.81
N ALA A 227 9.43 14.20 14.23
CA ALA A 227 10.78 13.79 14.62
C ALA A 227 11.88 14.53 13.84
N ASP A 228 11.51 15.49 12.98
CA ASP A 228 12.44 16.17 12.06
C ASP A 228 13.24 15.16 11.21
N GLU A 229 12.58 14.14 10.76
CA GLU A 229 13.18 13.08 9.97
C GLU A 229 12.25 12.69 8.83
N ALA A 230 12.83 12.54 7.63
CA ALA A 230 12.16 11.97 6.48
C ALA A 230 13.09 10.97 5.76
N PHE A 231 12.49 10.00 5.11
CA PHE A 231 13.22 9.05 4.28
C PHE A 231 12.51 8.89 2.93
N THR A 232 13.28 8.90 1.87
CA THR A 232 12.82 8.42 0.57
C THR A 232 13.93 7.70 -0.17
N LEU A 233 13.54 6.74 -0.99
CA LEU A 233 14.42 6.01 -1.89
C LEU A 233 14.14 6.47 -3.31
N VAL A 234 15.15 7.05 -3.93
CA VAL A 234 15.10 7.56 -5.29
C VAL A 234 15.92 6.65 -6.19
N TYR A 235 15.45 6.44 -7.41
CA TYR A 235 16.09 5.59 -8.39
C TYR A 235 16.66 6.45 -9.53
N LEU A 236 17.96 6.29 -9.80
CA LEU A 236 18.66 7.06 -10.82
C LEU A 236 18.05 6.88 -12.23
N ASN A 237 17.59 5.65 -12.54
CA ASN A 237 16.95 5.31 -13.81
C ASN A 237 15.41 5.29 -13.72
N GLY A 238 14.84 5.95 -12.72
CA GLY A 238 13.42 6.24 -12.61
C GLY A 238 12.59 5.26 -11.79
N ASN A 239 12.96 3.98 -11.71
CA ASN A 239 12.25 2.97 -10.91
C ASN A 239 13.13 1.78 -10.55
N GLU A 240 12.64 0.97 -9.62
CA GLU A 240 13.37 -0.20 -9.10
C GLU A 240 13.71 -1.24 -10.16
N ALA A 241 12.86 -1.42 -11.18
CA ALA A 241 13.09 -2.41 -12.22
C ALA A 241 14.26 -2.05 -13.15
N ASN A 242 14.52 -0.75 -13.29
CA ASN A 242 15.57 -0.22 -14.15
C ASN A 242 16.90 0.00 -13.40
N ASP A 243 16.87 -0.03 -12.06
CA ASP A 243 18.04 0.29 -11.25
C ASP A 243 18.58 -0.94 -10.53
N LYS A 244 19.90 -1.07 -10.62
CA LYS A 244 20.65 -1.94 -9.71
C LYS A 244 20.74 -1.30 -8.32
N SER A 245 21.12 -2.10 -7.32
CA SER A 245 21.20 -1.61 -5.94
C SER A 245 22.16 -0.44 -5.77
N GLU A 246 23.23 -0.40 -6.55
CA GLU A 246 24.24 0.66 -6.56
C GLU A 246 23.72 2.00 -7.09
N ASN A 247 22.61 2.01 -7.85
CA ASN A 247 22.01 3.21 -8.43
C ASN A 247 20.88 3.79 -7.56
N ARG A 248 20.75 3.33 -6.33
CA ARG A 248 19.75 3.80 -5.37
C ARG A 248 20.29 4.93 -4.53
N ILE A 249 19.49 6.00 -4.41
CA ILE A 249 19.82 7.19 -3.62
C ILE A 249 18.90 7.20 -2.40
N PHE A 250 19.50 7.18 -1.21
CA PHE A 250 18.78 7.27 0.06
C PHE A 250 18.83 8.73 0.56
N LEU A 251 17.67 9.38 0.58
CA LEU A 251 17.52 10.68 1.19
C LEU A 251 17.07 10.47 2.65
N THR A 252 17.96 10.76 3.59
CA THR A 252 17.77 10.53 5.02
C THR A 252 18.24 11.73 5.84
N LYS A 253 17.85 11.79 7.11
CA LYS A 253 18.29 12.83 8.05
C LYS A 253 19.83 12.88 8.17
N ASP A 254 20.48 11.74 8.31
CA ASP A 254 21.94 11.67 8.44
C ASP A 254 22.68 12.32 7.28
N ASN A 255 22.14 12.17 6.07
CA ASN A 255 22.71 12.79 4.89
C ASN A 255 22.47 14.30 4.86
N ALA A 256 21.33 14.76 5.35
CA ALA A 256 21.02 16.19 5.48
C ALA A 256 21.95 16.88 6.49
N ASP A 257 22.17 16.28 7.65
CA ASP A 257 22.99 16.83 8.72
C ASP A 257 24.46 17.01 8.31
N LYS A 258 25.01 16.10 7.51
CA LYS A 258 26.39 16.15 7.02
C LYS A 258 26.73 17.40 6.19
N VAL A 259 25.75 18.02 5.58
CA VAL A 259 25.93 19.19 4.68
C VAL A 259 25.18 20.41 5.14
N GLY A 260 24.64 20.40 6.37
CA GLY A 260 23.85 21.50 6.92
C GLY A 260 22.54 21.76 6.17
N ALA A 261 22.01 20.73 5.51
CA ALA A 261 20.67 20.77 4.95
C ALA A 261 19.62 20.59 6.08
N PRO A 262 18.34 20.92 5.84
CA PRO A 262 17.28 20.61 6.81
C PRO A 262 17.25 19.12 7.17
N GLY A 263 16.96 18.79 8.41
CA GLY A 263 16.94 17.40 8.91
C GLY A 263 15.99 16.46 8.16
N ASN A 264 14.98 17.02 7.51
CA ASN A 264 14.06 16.28 6.62
C ASN A 264 14.41 16.42 5.13
N TRP A 265 15.61 16.84 4.76
CA TRP A 265 16.02 17.13 3.40
C TRP A 265 15.22 18.26 2.71
N GLY A 266 14.46 19.04 3.46
CA GLY A 266 13.50 20.01 2.93
C GLY A 266 12.27 19.36 2.29
N VAL A 267 12.08 18.04 2.44
CA VAL A 267 10.87 17.34 2.03
C VAL A 267 9.83 17.51 3.14
N THR A 268 8.97 18.49 2.96
CA THR A 268 7.97 18.92 3.95
C THR A 268 6.54 18.56 3.52
N THR A 269 6.41 17.74 2.50
CA THR A 269 5.16 17.17 2.01
C THR A 269 5.01 15.70 2.43
N TRP A 270 3.80 15.17 2.36
CA TRP A 270 3.58 13.77 2.73
C TRP A 270 4.28 12.77 1.81
N ALA A 271 4.40 13.10 0.52
CA ALA A 271 5.18 12.36 -0.47
C ALA A 271 5.64 13.32 -1.57
N MET A 272 6.18 12.80 -2.66
CA MET A 272 6.55 13.60 -3.82
C MET A 272 5.92 13.01 -5.08
N SER A 273 4.97 13.73 -5.70
CA SER A 273 4.60 13.46 -7.09
C SER A 273 5.81 13.68 -8.02
N LYS A 274 5.70 13.24 -9.26
CA LYS A 274 6.75 13.54 -10.27
C LYS A 274 7.04 15.04 -10.35
N SER A 275 6.02 15.87 -10.35
CA SER A 275 6.16 17.34 -10.41
C SER A 275 6.86 17.90 -9.17
N LYS A 276 6.48 17.41 -7.99
CA LYS A 276 7.11 17.83 -6.73
C LYS A 276 8.56 17.39 -6.63
N PHE A 277 8.88 16.21 -7.13
CA PHE A 277 10.27 15.75 -7.19
C PHE A 277 11.13 16.64 -8.08
N LEU A 278 10.62 17.05 -9.26
CA LEU A 278 11.33 18.01 -10.13
C LEU A 278 11.50 19.38 -9.46
N GLU A 279 10.49 19.88 -8.76
CA GLU A 279 10.59 21.10 -7.95
C GLU A 279 11.67 20.97 -6.88
N TYR A 280 11.70 19.85 -6.16
CA TYR A 280 12.70 19.54 -5.14
C TYR A 280 14.13 19.56 -5.72
N LEU A 281 14.35 18.88 -6.84
CA LEU A 281 15.66 18.89 -7.51
C LEU A 281 16.12 20.30 -7.90
N ASN A 282 15.18 21.21 -8.20
CA ASN A 282 15.46 22.57 -8.61
C ASN A 282 15.48 23.58 -7.44
N SER A 283 15.16 23.18 -6.24
CA SER A 283 15.03 24.06 -5.07
C SER A 283 16.35 24.58 -4.50
N GLY A 284 17.49 24.07 -4.96
CA GLY A 284 18.81 24.35 -4.40
C GLY A 284 19.13 23.53 -3.12
N ILE A 285 18.15 22.86 -2.52
CA ILE A 285 18.37 21.94 -1.38
C ILE A 285 19.17 20.74 -1.87
N TRP A 286 18.78 20.18 -3.02
CA TRP A 286 19.52 19.10 -3.68
C TRP A 286 21.00 19.40 -3.85
N ASP A 287 21.33 20.61 -4.29
CA ASP A 287 22.71 20.99 -4.59
C ASP A 287 23.61 21.02 -3.35
N LYS A 288 23.01 21.20 -2.16
CA LYS A 288 23.69 21.17 -0.86
C LYS A 288 23.71 19.79 -0.22
N ALA A 289 22.78 18.93 -0.58
CA ALA A 289 22.60 17.65 0.07
C ALA A 289 23.77 16.70 -0.18
N HIS A 290 24.15 15.94 0.83
CA HIS A 290 25.00 14.76 0.67
C HIS A 290 24.12 13.61 0.18
N VAL A 291 24.56 12.93 -0.86
CA VAL A 291 23.86 11.76 -1.41
C VAL A 291 24.46 10.51 -0.79
N GLY A 292 23.67 9.75 -0.07
CA GLY A 292 24.11 8.53 0.61
C GLY A 292 23.63 7.25 -0.08
N GLY A 293 23.95 6.12 0.50
CA GLY A 293 23.58 4.79 -0.01
C GLY A 293 24.34 4.44 -1.28
N GLY A 294 23.62 3.94 -2.30
CA GLY A 294 24.21 3.59 -3.60
C GLY A 294 24.83 4.75 -4.36
N ALA A 295 24.54 5.98 -3.97
CA ALA A 295 25.06 7.18 -4.61
C ALA A 295 26.59 7.30 -4.60
N ASP A 296 27.25 6.71 -3.62
CA ASP A 296 28.72 6.67 -3.55
C ASP A 296 29.31 5.76 -4.64
N ASN A 297 28.48 4.97 -5.30
CA ASN A 297 28.86 4.00 -6.32
C ASN A 297 28.47 4.45 -7.74
N PHE A 298 28.12 5.71 -7.96
CA PHE A 298 27.77 6.23 -9.30
C PHE A 298 28.95 6.33 -10.26
N GLY A 299 30.07 5.77 -9.91
CA GLY A 299 31.28 5.82 -10.70
C GLY A 299 31.82 7.25 -10.83
N GLU A 300 32.06 7.68 -12.07
CA GLU A 300 32.61 9.02 -12.36
C GLU A 300 31.56 10.12 -12.49
N LEU A 301 30.27 9.81 -12.26
CA LEU A 301 29.21 10.82 -12.40
C LEU A 301 29.34 11.90 -11.32
N SER A 302 29.43 13.15 -11.73
CA SER A 302 29.34 14.30 -10.85
C SER A 302 27.92 14.52 -10.36
N LYS A 303 27.76 15.27 -9.24
CA LYS A 303 26.44 15.60 -8.70
C LYS A 303 25.52 16.33 -9.69
N PRO A 304 25.99 17.27 -10.55
CA PRO A 304 25.21 17.84 -11.63
C PRO A 304 24.73 16.80 -12.67
N GLU A 305 25.56 15.81 -13.01
CA GLU A 305 25.20 14.75 -13.95
C GLU A 305 24.13 13.83 -13.34
N ILE A 306 24.27 13.45 -12.06
CA ILE A 306 23.25 12.71 -11.32
C ILE A 306 21.92 13.49 -11.32
N LYS A 307 21.94 14.79 -11.03
CA LYS A 307 20.76 15.66 -11.06
C LYS A 307 20.10 15.65 -12.44
N SER A 308 20.90 15.83 -13.50
CA SER A 308 20.40 15.82 -14.88
C SER A 308 19.73 14.49 -15.23
N GLN A 309 20.34 13.37 -14.84
CA GLN A 309 19.78 12.03 -15.07
C GLN A 309 18.48 11.82 -14.29
N LEU A 310 18.43 12.25 -13.02
CA LEU A 310 17.20 12.20 -12.21
C LEU A 310 16.09 13.06 -12.79
N GLN A 311 16.40 14.22 -13.36
CA GLN A 311 15.42 15.07 -14.04
C GLN A 311 14.85 14.38 -15.27
N GLY A 312 15.70 13.75 -16.08
CA GLY A 312 15.28 12.98 -17.27
C GLY A 312 14.42 11.75 -16.93
N ASN A 313 14.72 11.10 -15.82
CA ASN A 313 14.04 9.88 -15.35
C ASN A 313 13.06 10.14 -14.19
N ALA A 314 12.63 11.39 -13.99
CA ALA A 314 11.81 11.77 -12.85
C ALA A 314 10.52 10.94 -12.75
N ASN A 315 10.24 10.49 -11.54
CA ASN A 315 9.07 9.68 -11.20
C ASN A 315 8.44 10.20 -9.89
N ALA A 316 7.32 9.62 -9.50
CA ALA A 316 6.73 9.82 -8.20
C ALA A 316 7.45 8.94 -7.15
N TYR A 317 7.73 9.50 -5.99
CA TYR A 317 8.45 8.80 -4.93
C TYR A 317 7.67 8.82 -3.62
N SER A 318 7.58 7.66 -2.99
CA SER A 318 7.04 7.55 -1.64
C SER A 318 8.00 8.20 -0.65
N VAL A 319 7.42 8.91 0.32
CA VAL A 319 8.16 9.48 1.44
C VAL A 319 7.67 8.84 2.74
N SER A 320 8.58 8.61 3.65
CA SER A 320 8.29 8.26 5.04
C SER A 320 8.62 9.47 5.89
N GLN A 321 7.62 10.01 6.54
CA GLN A 321 7.78 11.06 7.56
C GLN A 321 7.75 10.40 8.94
N TYR A 322 8.65 10.79 9.84
CA TYR A 322 8.77 10.16 11.14
C TYR A 322 8.21 11.03 12.24
N PHE A 323 7.49 10.38 13.14
CA PHE A 323 6.86 11.01 14.31
C PHE A 323 7.17 10.20 15.56
N THR A 324 7.19 10.84 16.71
CA THR A 324 7.34 10.20 18.01
C THR A 324 6.06 10.32 18.82
N GLY A 325 5.68 9.25 19.48
CA GLY A 325 4.47 9.18 20.32
C GLY A 325 4.10 7.74 20.64
N ALA A 326 3.13 7.53 21.50
CA ALA A 326 2.67 6.19 21.91
C ALA A 326 3.82 5.24 22.35
N GLY A 327 4.88 5.80 22.92
CA GLY A 327 6.02 5.03 23.43
C GLY A 327 7.12 4.70 22.41
N GLY A 328 7.06 5.23 21.20
CA GLY A 328 8.06 4.93 20.17
C GLY A 328 8.02 5.85 18.96
N THR A 329 8.59 5.37 17.87
CA THR A 329 8.62 6.07 16.57
C THR A 329 7.59 5.45 15.63
N VAL A 330 6.83 6.30 14.97
CA VAL A 330 5.85 5.96 13.94
C VAL A 330 6.35 6.50 12.61
N GLN A 331 6.49 5.63 11.62
CA GLN A 331 6.77 6.01 10.24
C GLN A 331 5.43 6.17 9.50
N ILE A 332 5.08 7.38 9.10
CA ILE A 332 3.94 7.62 8.23
C ILE A 332 4.42 7.55 6.79
N ARG A 333 4.03 6.47 6.09
CA ARG A 333 4.47 6.25 4.71
C ARG A 333 3.37 6.59 3.73
N THR A 334 3.70 7.50 2.81
CA THR A 334 2.78 7.96 1.76
C THR A 334 3.37 7.70 0.39
N SER A 335 2.56 7.23 -0.53
CA SER A 335 2.92 7.01 -1.93
C SER A 335 2.98 8.34 -2.69
N GLY A 336 3.99 8.49 -3.56
CA GLY A 336 4.06 9.63 -4.47
C GLY A 336 2.94 9.66 -5.53
N TYR A 337 2.20 8.57 -5.66
CA TYR A 337 1.02 8.48 -6.54
C TYR A 337 -0.30 8.83 -5.82
N SER A 338 -0.27 9.08 -4.51
CA SER A 338 -1.47 9.50 -3.79
C SER A 338 -1.91 10.90 -4.21
N LYS A 339 -3.22 11.15 -4.17
CA LYS A 339 -3.80 12.46 -4.50
C LYS A 339 -3.37 13.57 -3.55
N PHE A 340 -2.87 13.20 -2.38
CA PHE A 340 -2.38 14.12 -1.35
C PHE A 340 -0.86 14.07 -1.17
N ALA A 341 -0.14 13.46 -2.11
CA ALA A 341 1.33 13.34 -2.04
C ALA A 341 2.02 14.69 -1.77
N ASP A 342 1.64 15.72 -2.52
CA ASP A 342 2.26 17.04 -2.47
C ASP A 342 1.65 17.96 -1.40
N LEU A 343 0.72 17.43 -0.58
CA LEU A 343 0.13 18.19 0.51
C LEU A 343 1.21 18.53 1.55
N GLN A 344 1.34 19.82 1.84
CA GLN A 344 2.29 20.35 2.80
C GLN A 344 1.92 19.94 4.22
N ILE A 345 2.87 19.44 4.99
CA ILE A 345 2.74 19.27 6.43
C ILE A 345 2.72 20.66 7.06
N ALA A 346 1.79 20.90 7.97
CA ALA A 346 1.60 22.20 8.60
C ALA A 346 2.92 22.71 9.24
N PRO A 347 3.29 23.98 9.03
CA PRO A 347 4.53 24.53 9.59
C PRO A 347 4.62 24.39 11.11
N GLU A 348 3.50 24.47 11.81
CA GLU A 348 3.41 24.34 13.26
C GLU A 348 3.73 22.89 13.73
N VAL A 349 3.46 21.90 12.87
CA VAL A 349 3.83 20.50 13.12
C VAL A 349 5.32 20.32 12.86
N LEU A 350 5.83 20.84 11.74
CA LEU A 350 7.25 20.73 11.38
C LEU A 350 8.17 21.38 12.41
N ASN A 351 7.78 22.52 12.98
CA ASN A 351 8.56 23.22 14.01
C ASN A 351 8.32 22.68 15.43
N GLY A 352 7.45 21.68 15.59
CA GLY A 352 7.16 21.02 16.85
C GLY A 352 6.28 21.80 17.83
N SER A 353 5.65 22.91 17.40
CA SER A 353 4.73 23.69 18.26
C SER A 353 3.35 23.05 18.35
N LYS A 354 2.99 22.19 17.41
CA LYS A 354 1.77 21.39 17.40
C LYS A 354 2.07 19.90 17.17
N THR A 355 1.16 19.08 17.63
CA THR A 355 1.13 17.64 17.39
C THR A 355 0.08 17.28 16.34
N ILE A 356 0.04 16.01 15.97
CA ILE A 356 -1.02 15.47 15.11
C ILE A 356 -1.69 14.27 15.75
N THR A 357 -2.97 14.12 15.46
CA THR A 357 -3.69 12.85 15.61
C THR A 357 -3.84 12.23 14.23
N VAL A 358 -3.44 10.97 14.09
CA VAL A 358 -3.43 10.27 12.81
C VAL A 358 -4.27 9.00 12.88
N THR A 359 -5.10 8.80 11.87
CA THR A 359 -5.84 7.56 11.63
C THR A 359 -5.23 6.86 10.41
N GLY A 360 -5.12 5.53 10.42
CA GLY A 360 -4.57 4.79 9.29
C GLY A 360 -4.43 3.30 9.58
N ILE A 361 -3.93 2.57 8.60
CA ILE A 361 -3.60 1.15 8.78
C ILE A 361 -2.21 1.04 9.39
N LEU A 362 -2.14 0.40 10.55
CA LEU A 362 -0.86 0.15 11.22
C LEU A 362 -0.23 -1.11 10.64
N THR A 363 0.97 -1.00 10.13
CA THR A 363 1.73 -2.12 9.58
C THR A 363 3.09 -2.22 10.24
N MET A 364 3.73 -3.39 10.11
CA MET A 364 5.08 -3.63 10.56
C MET A 364 6.01 -3.79 9.36
N TYR A 365 7.19 -3.20 9.43
CA TYR A 365 8.24 -3.36 8.43
C TYR A 365 9.62 -3.46 9.10
N GLN A 366 10.24 -4.62 9.03
CA GLN A 366 11.53 -4.92 9.66
C GLN A 366 11.56 -4.62 11.17
N GLY A 367 10.42 -4.86 11.84
CA GLY A 367 10.23 -4.57 13.25
C GLY A 367 9.90 -3.10 13.58
N GLY A 368 9.83 -2.23 12.60
CA GLY A 368 9.40 -0.85 12.75
C GLY A 368 7.90 -0.66 12.49
N VAL A 369 7.28 0.25 13.22
CA VAL A 369 5.86 0.59 13.05
C VAL A 369 5.71 1.56 11.90
N GLN A 370 4.87 1.20 10.92
CA GLN A 370 4.45 2.07 9.84
C GLN A 370 2.95 2.34 9.93
N LEU A 371 2.54 3.54 9.60
CA LEU A 371 1.14 3.92 9.44
C LEU A 371 0.88 4.35 8.00
N ILE A 372 -0.12 3.74 7.36
CA ILE A 372 -0.50 4.05 5.99
C ILE A 372 -1.80 4.84 6.03
N LEU A 373 -1.76 6.10 5.58
CA LEU A 373 -2.93 6.98 5.50
C LEU A 373 -3.89 6.49 4.41
N ARG A 374 -5.19 6.57 4.65
CA ARG A 374 -6.22 6.26 3.65
C ARG A 374 -6.49 7.47 2.74
N ASP A 375 -6.47 8.67 3.32
CA ASP A 375 -6.57 9.95 2.63
C ASP A 375 -6.00 11.10 3.50
N GLN A 376 -6.16 12.34 3.05
CA GLN A 376 -5.68 13.52 3.75
C GLN A 376 -6.42 13.80 5.06
N ASP A 377 -7.69 13.37 5.18
CA ASP A 377 -8.54 13.63 6.34
C ASP A 377 -8.16 12.73 7.53
N ASP A 378 -7.31 11.75 7.30
CA ASP A 378 -6.74 10.89 8.35
C ASP A 378 -5.75 11.65 9.27
N VAL A 379 -5.39 12.89 8.96
CA VAL A 379 -4.47 13.72 9.76
C VAL A 379 -5.17 14.93 10.32
N VAL A 380 -5.19 15.05 11.64
CA VAL A 380 -5.73 16.20 12.37
C VAL A 380 -4.61 16.89 13.13
N VAL A 381 -4.43 18.20 12.93
CA VAL A 381 -3.44 19.02 13.65
C VAL A 381 -4.06 19.50 14.96
N GLU A 382 -3.36 19.31 16.09
CA GLU A 382 -3.80 19.62 17.45
C GLU A 382 -3.00 20.77 18.08
#